data_c4c353dd73185f9e3f8a432deb026ca4
#
_entry.id   c4c353dd73185f9e3f8a432deb026ca4
#
_cell.length_a   1.000
_cell.length_b   1.000
_cell.length_c   1.000
_cell.angle_alpha   90.00
_cell.angle_beta   90.00
_cell.angle_gamma   90.00
#
_symmetry.space_group_name_H-M   'P 1'
#
loop_
_entity.id
_entity.type
_entity.pdbx_description
1 polymer ?
#
loop_
_entity_poly.entity_id
_entity_poly.type
_entity_poly.pdbx_seq_one_letter_code
_entity_poly.pdbx_strand_id
1 'polypeptide(L)'
;EDGNGIKELFYSTDNCETFIPVKISNGKPLTNFKFNVNSKNFPDGPAVIWFKATDMSGSTGMYSFLYFIDNTKPDVQIVSPTVDEVVNGKITVAGFAKDTNGIVDLRWTFGEESGVIELVPGNPYWVVDLDTTNGKDKNKKFVIHAEDRAGNVVEVAQQINLNQELDKPVVTILSPVAAQSFGDDQD
;
A
#
# COMPACT_ATOMS: atom_id res chain seq x y z
N GLU A 1 9.59 -15.96 34.86
CA GLU A 1 10.53 -15.83 36.00
C GLU A 1 10.44 -17.06 36.87
N ASP A 2 11.57 -17.61 37.27
CA ASP A 2 11.64 -18.79 38.11
C ASP A 2 12.79 -18.69 39.12
N GLY A 3 12.53 -18.94 40.41
CA GLY A 3 13.52 -18.84 41.50
C GLY A 3 14.70 -19.81 41.35
N ASN A 4 14.52 -20.94 40.67
CA ASN A 4 15.56 -21.95 40.43
C ASN A 4 16.36 -21.67 39.13
N GLY A 5 15.96 -20.68 38.35
CA GLY A 5 16.57 -20.34 37.06
C GLY A 5 16.10 -21.23 35.91
N ILE A 6 16.02 -20.63 34.70
CA ILE A 6 15.56 -21.32 33.49
C ILE A 6 16.72 -22.13 32.91
N LYS A 7 16.50 -23.42 32.67
CA LYS A 7 17.43 -24.35 32.03
C LYS A 7 17.26 -24.39 30.53
N GLU A 8 16.01 -24.53 30.05
CA GLU A 8 15.67 -24.71 28.65
C GLU A 8 14.38 -23.94 28.30
N LEU A 9 14.30 -23.44 27.09
CA LEU A 9 13.12 -22.83 26.50
C LEU A 9 12.92 -23.34 25.10
N PHE A 10 11.69 -23.74 24.80
CA PHE A 10 11.26 -24.17 23.47
C PHE A 10 10.03 -23.40 23.04
N TYR A 11 9.78 -23.33 21.73
CA TYR A 11 8.50 -22.91 21.19
C TYR A 11 7.94 -23.95 20.21
N SER A 12 6.62 -23.92 20.03
CA SER A 12 5.89 -24.74 19.08
C SER A 12 4.89 -23.88 18.32
N THR A 13 4.74 -24.15 17.03
CA THR A 13 3.79 -23.48 16.13
C THR A 13 2.80 -24.47 15.52
N ASP A 14 2.86 -25.74 15.89
CA ASP A 14 2.07 -26.84 15.37
C ASP A 14 1.26 -27.53 16.49
N ASN A 15 0.71 -26.72 17.40
CA ASN A 15 -0.11 -27.20 18.51
C ASN A 15 0.60 -28.21 19.43
N CYS A 16 1.87 -27.97 19.73
CA CYS A 16 2.72 -28.81 20.59
C CYS A 16 3.12 -30.18 20.01
N GLU A 17 2.99 -30.40 18.71
CA GLU A 17 3.47 -31.61 18.05
C GLU A 17 5.00 -31.63 18.00
N THR A 18 5.62 -30.49 17.68
CA THR A 18 7.07 -30.34 17.70
C THR A 18 7.49 -29.14 18.53
N PHE A 19 8.66 -29.22 19.16
CA PHE A 19 9.23 -28.18 19.98
C PHE A 19 10.61 -27.78 19.45
N ILE A 20 10.78 -26.49 19.14
CA ILE A 20 12.00 -25.92 18.59
C ILE A 20 12.73 -25.17 19.74
N PRO A 21 14.03 -25.44 19.97
CA PRO A 21 14.77 -24.80 21.04
C PRO A 21 14.98 -23.30 20.79
N VAL A 22 14.84 -22.49 21.86
CA VAL A 22 15.14 -21.06 21.87
C VAL A 22 16.46 -20.85 22.61
N LYS A 23 17.36 -20.07 22.01
CA LYS A 23 18.64 -19.75 22.66
C LYS A 23 18.40 -18.77 23.82
N ILE A 24 18.76 -19.20 25.02
CA ILE A 24 18.64 -18.41 26.26
C ILE A 24 19.97 -18.43 27.04
N SER A 25 20.07 -17.57 28.08
CA SER A 25 21.12 -17.64 29.11
C SER A 25 20.64 -18.52 30.26
N ASN A 26 21.24 -19.70 30.42
CA ASN A 26 20.83 -20.69 31.39
C ASN A 26 21.06 -20.23 32.84
N GLY A 27 20.26 -20.75 33.75
CA GLY A 27 20.41 -20.60 35.19
C GLY A 27 20.04 -19.24 35.77
N LYS A 28 19.42 -18.36 34.97
CA LYS A 28 18.90 -17.07 35.44
C LYS A 28 17.44 -17.17 35.79
N PRO A 29 16.99 -16.52 36.89
CA PRO A 29 15.57 -16.48 37.26
C PRO A 29 14.68 -15.82 36.23
N LEU A 30 15.22 -14.78 35.53
CA LEU A 30 14.57 -14.09 34.43
C LEU A 30 15.49 -14.12 33.21
N THR A 31 14.96 -14.50 32.05
CA THR A 31 15.69 -14.49 30.80
C THR A 31 14.87 -13.80 29.72
N ASN A 32 15.54 -12.91 28.98
CA ASN A 32 14.99 -12.32 27.75
C ASN A 32 15.43 -13.19 26.58
N PHE A 33 14.54 -13.44 25.66
CA PHE A 33 14.84 -14.21 24.46
C PHE A 33 14.25 -13.53 23.22
N LYS A 34 14.84 -13.87 22.07
CA LYS A 34 14.32 -13.52 20.76
C LYS A 34 14.30 -14.77 19.90
N PHE A 35 13.27 -14.90 19.10
CA PHE A 35 13.14 -15.93 18.07
C PHE A 35 12.40 -15.35 16.88
N ASN A 36 12.58 -15.95 15.72
CA ASN A 36 11.93 -15.51 14.50
C ASN A 36 11.00 -16.62 14.01
N VAL A 37 9.79 -16.23 13.68
CA VAL A 37 8.80 -17.08 13.03
C VAL A 37 8.49 -16.46 11.68
N ASN A 38 8.54 -17.25 10.63
CA ASN A 38 8.17 -16.78 9.30
C ASN A 38 6.65 -16.83 9.15
N SER A 39 6.00 -15.68 9.07
CA SER A 39 4.54 -15.58 8.92
C SER A 39 4.01 -16.34 7.71
N LYS A 40 4.81 -16.42 6.62
CA LYS A 40 4.43 -17.13 5.39
C LYS A 40 4.24 -18.65 5.56
N ASN A 41 4.67 -19.21 6.67
CA ASN A 41 4.43 -20.61 7.01
C ASN A 41 3.04 -20.85 7.61
N PHE A 42 2.25 -19.79 7.80
CA PHE A 42 0.91 -19.85 8.38
C PHE A 42 -0.12 -19.30 7.38
N PRO A 43 -1.35 -19.82 7.40
CA PRO A 43 -2.46 -19.17 6.74
C PRO A 43 -2.77 -17.84 7.45
N ASP A 44 -3.41 -16.93 6.74
CA ASP A 44 -3.95 -15.72 7.35
C ASP A 44 -5.02 -16.07 8.39
N GLY A 45 -5.03 -15.31 9.48
CA GLY A 45 -5.94 -15.51 10.60
C GLY A 45 -5.24 -15.78 11.92
N PRO A 46 -5.96 -16.35 12.90
CA PRO A 46 -5.41 -16.61 14.23
C PRO A 46 -4.39 -17.76 14.22
N ALA A 47 -3.25 -17.53 14.86
CA ALA A 47 -2.19 -18.52 15.07
C ALA A 47 -1.77 -18.55 16.54
N VAL A 48 -1.57 -19.74 17.10
CA VAL A 48 -1.13 -19.92 18.48
C VAL A 48 0.32 -20.38 18.49
N ILE A 49 1.14 -19.67 19.27
CA ILE A 49 2.53 -20.07 19.54
C ILE A 49 2.61 -20.49 20.99
N TRP A 50 3.06 -21.72 21.22
CA TRP A 50 3.27 -22.29 22.53
C TRP A 50 4.73 -22.15 22.94
N PHE A 51 4.95 -21.87 24.22
CA PHE A 51 6.26 -21.88 24.87
C PHE A 51 6.29 -22.92 25.98
N LYS A 52 7.39 -23.67 26.06
CA LYS A 52 7.67 -24.63 27.09
C LYS A 52 8.99 -24.29 27.75
N ALA A 53 8.97 -23.97 29.02
CA ALA A 53 10.18 -23.69 29.79
C ALA A 53 10.41 -24.81 30.80
N THR A 54 11.68 -25.19 31.03
CA THR A 54 12.12 -26.11 32.06
C THR A 54 13.11 -25.39 32.97
N ASP A 55 12.95 -25.46 34.26
CA ASP A 55 13.87 -24.90 35.25
C ASP A 55 15.07 -25.83 35.55
N MET A 56 15.99 -25.37 36.41
CA MET A 56 17.16 -26.14 36.81
C MET A 56 16.80 -27.34 37.71
N SER A 57 15.60 -27.36 38.29
CA SER A 57 15.10 -28.50 39.09
C SER A 57 14.39 -29.56 38.24
N GLY A 58 14.14 -29.27 36.95
CA GLY A 58 13.42 -30.14 36.01
C GLY A 58 11.91 -29.90 35.98
N SER A 59 11.39 -28.90 36.68
CA SER A 59 9.98 -28.52 36.60
C SER A 59 9.69 -27.85 35.30
N THR A 60 8.52 -28.10 34.71
CA THR A 60 8.15 -27.59 33.35
C THR A 60 6.89 -26.75 33.46
N GLY A 61 6.94 -25.57 32.81
CA GLY A 61 5.78 -24.69 32.58
C GLY A 61 5.51 -24.51 31.11
N MET A 62 4.24 -24.33 30.78
CA MET A 62 3.80 -24.01 29.39
C MET A 62 2.97 -22.73 29.39
N TYR A 63 3.13 -21.97 28.32
CA TYR A 63 2.37 -20.77 28.07
C TYR A 63 2.11 -20.59 26.56
N SER A 64 0.99 -19.97 26.19
CA SER A 64 0.66 -19.72 24.79
C SER A 64 0.29 -18.27 24.54
N PHE A 65 0.55 -17.83 23.31
CA PHE A 65 0.14 -16.53 22.79
C PHE A 65 -0.64 -16.70 21.51
N LEU A 66 -1.71 -15.94 21.39
CA LEU A 66 -2.48 -15.81 20.17
C LEU A 66 -1.93 -14.63 19.34
N TYR A 67 -1.63 -14.90 18.08
CA TYR A 67 -1.24 -13.92 17.08
C TYR A 67 -2.26 -13.91 15.95
N PHE A 68 -2.33 -12.81 15.23
CA PHE A 68 -3.07 -12.72 13.98
C PHE A 68 -2.06 -12.58 12.86
N ILE A 69 -2.09 -13.51 11.92
CA ILE A 69 -1.24 -13.54 10.73
C ILE A 69 -2.00 -12.91 9.58
N ASP A 70 -1.30 -12.07 8.83
CA ASP A 70 -1.78 -11.47 7.60
C ASP A 70 -0.62 -11.38 6.63
N ASN A 71 -0.71 -12.14 5.53
CA ASN A 71 0.26 -12.15 4.45
C ASN A 71 -0.36 -11.66 3.14
N THR A 72 -1.63 -11.27 3.18
CA THR A 72 -2.37 -10.76 2.03
C THR A 72 -2.08 -9.26 1.86
N LYS A 73 -1.77 -8.87 0.63
CA LYS A 73 -1.54 -7.46 0.30
C LYS A 73 -2.86 -6.73 0.08
N PRO A 74 -2.90 -5.41 0.28
CA PRO A 74 -4.04 -4.59 -0.11
C PRO A 74 -4.48 -4.80 -1.57
N ASP A 75 -5.78 -4.85 -1.81
CA ASP A 75 -6.36 -4.80 -3.14
C ASP A 75 -6.56 -3.33 -3.54
N VAL A 76 -5.78 -2.86 -4.50
CA VAL A 76 -5.76 -1.47 -4.97
C VAL A 76 -5.98 -1.43 -6.46
N GLN A 77 -6.89 -0.56 -6.91
CA GLN A 77 -7.15 -0.36 -8.33
C GLN A 77 -7.34 1.12 -8.66
N ILE A 78 -6.84 1.51 -9.83
CA ILE A 78 -7.13 2.79 -10.48
C ILE A 78 -8.26 2.51 -11.48
N VAL A 79 -9.37 3.22 -11.34
CA VAL A 79 -10.58 3.00 -12.14
C VAL A 79 -10.76 4.09 -13.19
N SER A 80 -10.37 5.32 -12.89
CA SER A 80 -10.42 6.46 -13.79
C SER A 80 -9.15 7.30 -13.69
N PRO A 81 -8.64 7.82 -14.81
CA PRO A 81 -9.04 7.52 -16.18
C PRO A 81 -8.76 6.06 -16.54
N THR A 82 -9.42 5.53 -17.58
CA THR A 82 -9.13 4.19 -18.09
C THR A 82 -7.77 4.16 -18.83
N VAL A 83 -7.19 2.97 -19.02
CA VAL A 83 -5.83 2.83 -19.60
C VAL A 83 -5.69 3.49 -20.97
N ASP A 84 -6.74 3.42 -21.80
CA ASP A 84 -6.74 3.94 -23.16
C ASP A 84 -7.29 5.37 -23.26
N GLU A 85 -7.77 5.93 -22.16
CA GLU A 85 -8.35 7.27 -22.13
C GLU A 85 -7.26 8.34 -22.31
N VAL A 86 -7.55 9.31 -23.16
CA VAL A 86 -6.70 10.48 -23.38
C VAL A 86 -7.34 11.66 -22.67
N VAL A 87 -6.59 12.31 -21.82
CA VAL A 87 -7.08 13.39 -20.94
C VAL A 87 -6.26 14.67 -21.09
N ASN A 88 -6.85 15.80 -20.69
CA ASN A 88 -6.18 17.10 -20.67
C ASN A 88 -6.66 17.95 -19.48
N GLY A 89 -5.97 19.06 -19.24
CA GLY A 89 -6.39 20.06 -18.26
C GLY A 89 -6.37 19.55 -16.82
N LYS A 90 -7.43 19.83 -16.09
CA LYS A 90 -7.64 19.31 -14.72
C LYS A 90 -8.40 18.00 -14.80
N ILE A 91 -7.83 16.98 -14.19
CA ILE A 91 -8.40 15.63 -14.18
C ILE A 91 -8.56 15.12 -12.77
N THR A 92 -9.50 14.20 -12.58
CA THR A 92 -9.65 13.44 -11.35
C THR A 92 -9.24 12.00 -11.59
N VAL A 93 -8.21 11.55 -10.89
CA VAL A 93 -7.85 10.12 -10.83
C VAL A 93 -8.61 9.49 -9.69
N ALA A 94 -9.27 8.38 -9.93
CA ALA A 94 -10.12 7.72 -8.94
C ALA A 94 -9.90 6.21 -8.93
N GLY A 95 -10.12 5.62 -7.77
CA GLY A 95 -10.02 4.18 -7.62
C GLY A 95 -10.54 3.68 -6.28
N PHE A 96 -10.12 2.50 -5.92
CA PHE A 96 -10.37 1.98 -4.57
C PHE A 96 -9.12 1.31 -4.00
N ALA A 97 -9.09 1.24 -2.67
CA ALA A 97 -8.08 0.54 -1.91
C ALA A 97 -8.75 -0.11 -0.70
N LYS A 98 -8.61 -1.41 -0.55
CA LYS A 98 -9.20 -2.16 0.56
C LYS A 98 -8.28 -3.28 1.03
N ASP A 99 -8.41 -3.58 2.29
CA ASP A 99 -7.75 -4.70 2.95
C ASP A 99 -8.59 -5.19 4.13
N THR A 100 -8.51 -6.48 4.48
CA THR A 100 -9.28 -7.09 5.57
C THR A 100 -8.89 -6.52 6.94
N ASN A 101 -7.59 -6.24 7.15
CA ASN A 101 -7.05 -5.68 8.39
C ASN A 101 -6.91 -4.16 8.34
N GLY A 102 -7.21 -3.56 7.19
CA GLY A 102 -7.26 -2.13 6.95
C GLY A 102 -5.93 -1.54 6.48
N ILE A 103 -6.04 -0.51 5.67
CA ILE A 103 -4.92 0.25 5.11
C ILE A 103 -4.48 1.30 6.12
N VAL A 104 -3.18 1.41 6.36
CA VAL A 104 -2.57 2.38 7.27
C VAL A 104 -1.82 3.49 6.54
N ASP A 105 -1.40 3.24 5.30
CA ASP A 105 -0.74 4.23 4.45
C ASP A 105 -1.22 4.08 3.01
N LEU A 106 -1.65 5.19 2.41
CA LEU A 106 -2.04 5.25 1.00
C LEU A 106 -1.48 6.54 0.40
N ARG A 107 -0.56 6.39 -0.55
CA ARG A 107 0.15 7.51 -1.19
C ARG A 107 0.09 7.40 -2.69
N TRP A 108 0.22 8.55 -3.34
CA TRP A 108 0.31 8.62 -4.79
C TRP A 108 1.50 9.43 -5.26
N THR A 109 1.94 9.15 -6.48
CA THR A 109 2.93 9.96 -7.18
C THR A 109 2.51 10.13 -8.64
N PHE A 110 2.79 11.31 -9.21
CA PHE A 110 2.57 11.66 -10.61
C PHE A 110 3.68 12.57 -11.12
N GLY A 111 4.68 11.99 -11.75
CA GLY A 111 5.91 12.72 -12.10
C GLY A 111 6.66 13.16 -10.84
N GLU A 112 6.76 14.48 -10.61
CA GLU A 112 7.37 15.06 -9.42
C GLU A 112 6.36 15.38 -8.31
N GLU A 113 5.07 15.28 -8.60
CA GLU A 113 4.00 15.49 -7.65
C GLU A 113 3.74 14.24 -6.83
N SER A 114 3.37 14.42 -5.58
CA SER A 114 3.02 13.32 -4.66
C SER A 114 2.10 13.80 -3.55
N GLY A 115 1.38 12.87 -2.94
CA GLY A 115 0.52 13.18 -1.80
C GLY A 115 0.08 11.94 -1.05
N VAL A 116 -0.60 12.19 0.06
CA VAL A 116 -1.26 11.16 0.89
C VAL A 116 -2.75 11.18 0.61
N ILE A 117 -3.35 10.01 0.59
CA ILE A 117 -4.80 9.83 0.46
C ILE A 117 -5.33 9.36 1.81
N GLU A 118 -6.23 10.13 2.39
CA GLU A 118 -6.93 9.74 3.61
C GLU A 118 -8.23 9.03 3.25
N LEU A 119 -8.31 7.74 3.56
CA LEU A 119 -9.53 6.97 3.37
C LEU A 119 -10.54 7.28 4.47
N VAL A 120 -11.79 7.49 4.07
CA VAL A 120 -12.90 7.60 5.03
C VAL A 120 -13.21 6.20 5.58
N PRO A 121 -13.31 6.02 6.91
CA PRO A 121 -13.61 4.72 7.50
C PRO A 121 -14.86 4.06 6.88
N GLY A 122 -14.71 2.83 6.41
CA GLY A 122 -15.78 2.07 5.75
C GLY A 122 -16.02 2.42 4.28
N ASN A 123 -15.29 3.40 3.73
CA ASN A 123 -15.32 3.75 2.31
C ASN A 123 -13.97 3.42 1.66
N PRO A 124 -13.89 2.43 0.75
CA PRO A 124 -12.64 2.07 0.10
C PRO A 124 -12.27 2.98 -1.08
N TYR A 125 -13.17 3.88 -1.50
CA TYR A 125 -12.95 4.72 -2.69
C TYR A 125 -12.12 5.95 -2.36
N TRP A 126 -11.25 6.29 -3.30
CA TRP A 126 -10.38 7.47 -3.22
C TRP A 126 -10.40 8.25 -4.53
N VAL A 127 -10.08 9.53 -4.42
CA VAL A 127 -9.93 10.46 -5.55
C VAL A 127 -8.69 11.33 -5.35
N VAL A 128 -8.04 11.70 -6.46
CA VAL A 128 -6.93 12.65 -6.52
C VAL A 128 -7.16 13.58 -7.69
N ASP A 129 -7.23 14.88 -7.41
CA ASP A 129 -7.32 15.90 -8.45
C ASP A 129 -5.91 16.33 -8.87
N LEU A 130 -5.65 16.30 -10.18
CA LEU A 130 -4.37 16.65 -10.79
C LEU A 130 -4.57 17.80 -11.79
N ASP A 131 -3.64 18.75 -11.77
CA ASP A 131 -3.55 19.79 -12.81
C ASP A 131 -2.45 19.40 -13.81
N THR A 132 -2.86 18.94 -14.99
CA THR A 132 -1.93 18.51 -16.04
C THR A 132 -1.56 19.63 -17.02
N THR A 133 -2.10 20.85 -16.85
CA THR A 133 -1.93 21.97 -17.79
C THR A 133 -0.48 22.43 -17.95
N ASN A 134 0.31 22.32 -16.91
CA ASN A 134 1.74 22.69 -16.89
C ASN A 134 2.66 21.59 -17.44
N GLY A 135 2.11 20.43 -17.81
CA GLY A 135 2.85 19.32 -18.40
C GLY A 135 3.03 19.49 -19.90
N LYS A 136 4.24 19.26 -20.43
CA LYS A 136 4.39 18.97 -21.85
C LYS A 136 3.61 17.68 -22.14
N ASP A 137 3.02 17.57 -23.34
CA ASP A 137 2.33 16.36 -23.81
C ASP A 137 3.23 15.12 -23.73
N LYS A 138 3.37 14.60 -22.54
CA LYS A 138 4.11 13.37 -22.27
C LYS A 138 3.28 12.53 -21.32
N ASN A 139 3.05 11.32 -21.77
CA ASN A 139 2.47 10.31 -20.92
C ASN A 139 3.25 10.22 -19.60
N LYS A 140 2.55 10.37 -18.49
CA LYS A 140 3.12 10.28 -17.14
C LYS A 140 2.54 9.07 -16.43
N LYS A 141 3.35 8.49 -15.58
CA LYS A 141 2.93 7.37 -14.75
C LYS A 141 2.32 7.90 -13.46
N PHE A 142 1.10 7.48 -13.17
CA PHE A 142 0.48 7.63 -11.87
C PHE A 142 0.69 6.34 -11.09
N VAL A 143 1.16 6.44 -9.85
CA VAL A 143 1.45 5.29 -9.00
C VAL A 143 0.75 5.47 -7.68
N ILE A 144 0.07 4.43 -7.24
CA ILE A 144 -0.47 4.29 -5.88
C ILE A 144 0.39 3.30 -5.12
N HIS A 145 0.80 3.68 -3.93
CA HIS A 145 1.44 2.85 -2.94
C HIS A 145 0.50 2.66 -1.76
N ALA A 146 0.25 1.44 -1.35
CA ALA A 146 -0.57 1.12 -0.20
C ALA A 146 0.14 0.14 0.73
N GLU A 147 0.01 0.38 2.03
CA GLU A 147 0.49 -0.48 3.10
C GLU A 147 -0.67 -0.80 4.05
N ASP A 148 -0.83 -2.07 4.42
CA ASP A 148 -1.79 -2.52 5.42
C ASP A 148 -1.22 -2.47 6.85
N ARG A 149 -2.05 -2.81 7.82
CA ARG A 149 -1.67 -2.84 9.23
C ARG A 149 -0.64 -3.92 9.57
N ALA A 150 -0.53 -4.96 8.77
CA ALA A 150 0.44 -6.04 8.94
C ALA A 150 1.80 -5.73 8.30
N GLY A 151 1.89 -4.64 7.50
CA GLY A 151 3.08 -4.23 6.77
C GLY A 151 3.21 -4.86 5.39
N ASN A 152 2.12 -5.43 4.84
CA ASN A 152 2.14 -5.87 3.44
C ASN A 152 1.96 -4.66 2.53
N VAL A 153 2.77 -4.59 1.48
CA VAL A 153 2.87 -3.44 0.58
C VAL A 153 2.50 -3.85 -0.84
N VAL A 154 1.75 -2.97 -1.52
CA VAL A 154 1.48 -3.07 -2.95
C VAL A 154 1.69 -1.72 -3.63
N GLU A 155 2.19 -1.76 -4.86
CA GLU A 155 2.23 -0.62 -5.77
C GLU A 155 1.43 -0.95 -7.03
N VAL A 156 0.54 -0.03 -7.41
CA VAL A 156 -0.23 -0.10 -8.65
C VAL A 156 0.10 1.14 -9.47
N ALA A 157 0.45 0.93 -10.73
CA ALA A 157 0.87 2.00 -11.61
C ALA A 157 0.08 1.98 -12.93
N GLN A 158 -0.36 3.16 -13.35
CA GLN A 158 -1.05 3.35 -14.61
C GLN A 158 -0.43 4.50 -15.40
N GLN A 159 -0.32 4.30 -16.72
CA GLN A 159 0.05 5.35 -17.65
C GLN A 159 -1.14 6.27 -17.88
N ILE A 160 -0.96 7.58 -17.66
CA ILE A 160 -1.94 8.61 -18.00
C ILE A 160 -1.54 9.21 -19.34
N ASN A 161 -2.41 9.10 -20.33
CA ASN A 161 -2.20 9.61 -21.68
C ASN A 161 -2.65 11.06 -21.75
N LEU A 162 -1.70 11.99 -21.91
CA LEU A 162 -1.97 13.43 -21.94
C LEU A 162 -1.93 13.97 -23.37
N ASN A 163 -2.95 14.76 -23.74
CA ASN A 163 -2.98 15.54 -24.97
C ASN A 163 -3.62 16.91 -24.70
N GLN A 164 -2.78 17.94 -24.52
CA GLN A 164 -3.23 19.30 -24.22
C GLN A 164 -3.86 20.02 -25.45
N GLU A 165 -3.76 19.43 -26.63
CA GLU A 165 -4.44 19.92 -27.82
C GLU A 165 -5.88 19.38 -27.97
N LEU A 166 -6.24 18.37 -27.15
CA LEU A 166 -7.59 17.84 -27.10
C LEU A 166 -8.56 18.96 -26.69
N ASP A 167 -9.67 19.08 -27.37
CA ASP A 167 -10.74 20.07 -27.13
C ASP A 167 -10.34 21.55 -27.30
N LYS A 168 -9.17 21.86 -27.85
CA LYS A 168 -8.88 23.24 -28.25
C LYS A 168 -9.83 23.70 -29.34
N PRO A 169 -10.47 24.87 -29.20
CA PRO A 169 -11.34 25.40 -30.24
C PRO A 169 -10.53 25.71 -31.49
N VAL A 170 -11.03 25.29 -32.64
CA VAL A 170 -10.48 25.67 -33.94
C VAL A 170 -11.16 26.94 -34.40
N VAL A 171 -10.39 28.00 -34.54
CA VAL A 171 -10.89 29.29 -35.07
C VAL A 171 -10.47 29.39 -36.54
N THR A 172 -11.46 29.50 -37.42
CA THR A 172 -11.23 29.74 -38.85
C THR A 172 -11.75 31.12 -39.21
N ILE A 173 -10.87 31.98 -39.74
CA ILE A 173 -11.26 33.30 -40.23
C ILE A 173 -11.74 33.10 -41.66
N LEU A 174 -13.03 33.25 -41.88
CA LEU A 174 -13.63 33.10 -43.21
C LEU A 174 -13.54 34.39 -44.02
N SER A 175 -13.48 35.53 -43.35
CA SER A 175 -13.34 36.86 -43.95
C SER A 175 -12.78 37.86 -42.94
N PRO A 176 -11.85 38.75 -43.30
CA PRO A 176 -11.19 38.80 -44.60
C PRO A 176 -10.20 37.65 -44.79
N VAL A 177 -9.98 37.24 -46.02
CA VAL A 177 -8.93 36.27 -46.35
C VAL A 177 -7.57 36.98 -46.44
N ALA A 178 -6.49 36.21 -46.27
CA ALA A 178 -5.14 36.75 -46.36
C ALA A 178 -4.91 37.48 -47.68
N ALA A 179 -4.31 38.65 -47.61
CA ALA A 179 -4.07 39.56 -48.73
C ALA A 179 -5.33 40.16 -49.38
N GLN A 180 -6.48 40.06 -48.76
CA GLN A 180 -7.68 40.77 -49.21
C GLN A 180 -7.49 42.28 -49.01
N SER A 181 -7.65 43.05 -50.09
CA SER A 181 -7.65 44.50 -50.07
C SER A 181 -9.06 45.05 -49.83
N PHE A 182 -9.14 46.03 -48.97
CA PHE A 182 -10.37 46.79 -48.74
C PHE A 182 -10.20 48.16 -49.35
N GLY A 183 -11.13 48.53 -50.18
CA GLY A 183 -11.22 49.89 -50.72
C GLY A 183 -12.02 50.79 -49.80
N ASP A 184 -11.74 52.09 -49.82
CA ASP A 184 -12.63 53.11 -49.26
C ASP A 184 -13.89 53.14 -50.14
N ASP A 185 -15.03 52.76 -49.59
CA ASP A 185 -16.31 53.05 -50.24
C ASP A 185 -16.57 54.54 -50.08
N GLN A 186 -16.17 55.28 -51.12
CA GLN A 186 -16.60 56.65 -51.33
C GLN A 186 -18.02 56.56 -51.91
N ASP A 187 -19.03 56.92 -51.04
CA ASP A 187 -20.33 57.24 -51.54
C ASP A 187 -20.90 58.49 -51.45
#